data_8d9c6355b53099f0fe53ff47f350ec5d
#
_entry.id   8d9c6355b53099f0fe53ff47f350ec5d
#
_cell.length_a   1.000
_cell.length_b   1.000
_cell.length_c   1.000
_cell.angle_alpha   90.00
_cell.angle_beta   90.00
_cell.angle_gamma   90.00
#
_symmetry.space_group_name_H-M   'P 1'
#
loop_
_entity.id
_entity.type
_entity.pdbx_description
1 polymer ?
#
loop_
_entity_poly.entity_id
_entity_poly.type
_entity_poly.pdbx_seq_one_letter_code
_entity_poly.pdbx_strand_id
1 'polypeptide(L)'
;MTNVRDCVAGLLIAVAGTATWLGGIAPAEAQANKPAEVSPRGQREATDISYGGWQKLCFKPGGAPMLCRTSITGRFSTGQIAVRLDLIEREDSQTARLQLFVPVGMYLQQLPKLSVDGGAPVFVPYVWCLTNLCIAADAAEPKIIKDMEAGRVLMLELVDSNLLAVTTAIPLAQFAAAHRGAPAKILEQYVEE
;
A
#
# COMPACT_ATOMS: atom_id res chain seq x y z
N MET A 1 -82.08 7.84 -5.51
CA MET A 1 -82.82 8.82 -4.67
C MET A 1 -81.81 9.92 -4.38
N THR A 2 -81.91 10.92 -5.17
CA THR A 2 -82.31 12.32 -4.86
C THR A 2 -81.28 13.04 -4.02
N ASN A 3 -80.59 13.95 -4.67
CA ASN A 3 -80.76 15.42 -4.68
C ASN A 3 -79.76 16.11 -3.71
N VAL A 4 -79.21 17.27 -3.81
CA VAL A 4 -79.45 18.48 -4.59
C VAL A 4 -78.26 19.42 -4.31
N ARG A 5 -77.74 20.07 -5.30
CA ARG A 5 -77.30 21.47 -5.45
C ARG A 5 -77.10 22.30 -4.18
N ASP A 6 -75.92 22.97 -4.09
CA ASP A 6 -76.04 24.44 -4.15
C ASP A 6 -74.66 25.08 -4.47
N CYS A 7 -74.73 26.06 -5.36
CA CYS A 7 -73.69 26.97 -5.76
C CYS A 7 -73.45 28.04 -4.70
N VAL A 8 -72.23 28.37 -4.37
CA VAL A 8 -71.85 29.71 -3.91
C VAL A 8 -70.59 30.17 -4.59
N ALA A 9 -70.78 31.23 -5.34
CA ALA A 9 -69.68 32.01 -5.99
C ALA A 9 -68.91 32.78 -4.91
N GLY A 10 -67.59 32.75 -4.95
CA GLY A 10 -66.74 33.52 -4.04
C GLY A 10 -65.36 33.87 -4.68
N LEU A 11 -65.34 34.99 -5.24
CA LEU A 11 -64.28 36.00 -5.37
C LEU A 11 -62.83 35.57 -5.53
N LEU A 12 -62.30 35.70 -6.73
CA LEU A 12 -60.88 35.65 -7.06
C LEU A 12 -60.17 36.87 -6.46
N ILE A 13 -59.23 36.64 -5.54
CA ILE A 13 -58.20 37.59 -5.17
C ILE A 13 -56.87 37.04 -5.70
N ALA A 14 -56.38 37.66 -6.79
CA ALA A 14 -55.07 37.41 -7.33
C ALA A 14 -54.02 38.09 -6.41
N VAL A 15 -53.33 37.32 -5.62
CA VAL A 15 -52.10 37.78 -4.92
C VAL A 15 -50.92 37.43 -5.81
N ALA A 16 -50.34 38.46 -6.43
CA ALA A 16 -49.07 38.37 -7.15
C ALA A 16 -47.94 38.13 -6.12
N GLY A 17 -47.59 36.87 -5.91
CA GLY A 17 -46.42 36.49 -5.12
C GLY A 17 -45.17 36.58 -5.98
N THR A 18 -44.30 37.55 -5.71
CA THR A 18 -42.95 37.63 -6.26
C THR A 18 -42.14 36.48 -5.72
N ALA A 19 -41.90 35.44 -6.53
CA ALA A 19 -41.00 34.35 -6.21
C ALA A 19 -39.55 34.87 -6.27
N THR A 20 -38.97 35.19 -5.13
CA THR A 20 -37.51 35.38 -4.97
C THR A 20 -36.82 34.03 -5.13
N TRP A 21 -36.18 33.86 -6.27
CA TRP A 21 -35.24 32.72 -6.49
C TRP A 21 -34.01 32.92 -5.60
N LEU A 22 -33.99 32.30 -4.43
CA LEU A 22 -32.76 32.06 -3.67
C LEU A 22 -32.00 30.98 -4.43
N GLY A 23 -31.07 31.41 -5.29
CA GLY A 23 -30.12 30.53 -5.95
C GLY A 23 -29.28 29.80 -4.87
N GLY A 24 -29.63 28.57 -4.55
CA GLY A 24 -28.81 27.69 -3.73
C GLY A 24 -27.50 27.43 -4.49
N ILE A 25 -26.41 27.96 -3.95
CA ILE A 25 -25.05 27.57 -4.35
C ILE A 25 -24.86 26.14 -3.84
N ALA A 26 -25.07 25.15 -4.71
CA ALA A 26 -24.69 23.79 -4.41
C ALA A 26 -23.17 23.77 -4.20
N PRO A 27 -22.65 23.17 -3.10
CA PRO A 27 -21.21 22.97 -2.96
C PRO A 27 -20.74 22.12 -4.14
N ALA A 28 -19.80 22.64 -4.93
CA ALA A 28 -19.10 21.86 -5.92
C ALA A 28 -18.32 20.79 -5.16
N GLU A 29 -18.80 19.55 -5.16
CA GLU A 29 -18.02 18.41 -4.74
C GLU A 29 -16.80 18.35 -5.65
N ALA A 30 -15.64 18.71 -5.09
CA ALA A 30 -14.37 18.49 -5.74
C ALA A 30 -14.24 16.97 -5.94
N GLN A 31 -14.56 16.50 -7.13
CA GLN A 31 -14.21 15.15 -7.55
C GLN A 31 -12.69 15.05 -7.45
N ALA A 32 -12.21 14.36 -6.41
CA ALA A 32 -10.81 13.96 -6.33
C ALA A 32 -10.53 13.17 -7.61
N ASN A 33 -9.86 13.81 -8.57
CA ASN A 33 -9.39 13.15 -9.77
C ASN A 33 -8.49 12.01 -9.32
N LYS A 34 -9.04 10.79 -9.28
CA LYS A 34 -8.23 9.57 -9.19
C LYS A 34 -7.23 9.65 -10.35
N PRO A 35 -5.92 9.64 -10.08
CA PRO A 35 -4.94 9.67 -11.16
C PRO A 35 -5.31 8.62 -12.19
N ALA A 36 -5.33 8.97 -13.48
CA ALA A 36 -5.60 8.02 -14.54
C ALA A 36 -4.59 6.88 -14.39
N GLU A 37 -5.08 5.66 -14.18
CA GLU A 37 -4.24 4.48 -14.09
C GLU A 37 -3.58 4.28 -15.46
N VAL A 38 -2.29 4.60 -15.53
CA VAL A 38 -1.51 4.47 -16.76
C VAL A 38 -1.17 2.99 -16.91
N SER A 39 -1.75 2.35 -17.90
CA SER A 39 -1.42 0.95 -18.22
C SER A 39 0.03 0.83 -18.68
N PRO A 40 0.79 -0.13 -18.16
CA PRO A 40 2.15 -0.40 -18.66
C PRO A 40 2.15 -0.69 -20.16
N ARG A 41 3.19 -0.21 -20.86
CA ARG A 41 3.36 -0.42 -22.31
C ARG A 41 3.85 -1.82 -22.66
N GLY A 42 4.34 -2.57 -21.67
CA GLY A 42 4.87 -3.91 -21.81
C GLY A 42 5.31 -4.45 -20.46
N GLN A 43 5.79 -5.69 -20.46
CA GLN A 43 6.25 -6.37 -19.25
C GLN A 43 7.62 -7.01 -19.50
N ARG A 44 8.49 -7.00 -18.49
CA ARG A 44 9.74 -7.77 -18.47
C ARG A 44 9.96 -8.38 -17.10
N GLU A 45 10.55 -9.55 -17.07
CA GLU A 45 11.01 -10.19 -15.85
C GLU A 45 12.47 -9.80 -15.58
N ALA A 46 12.77 -9.42 -14.34
CA ALA A 46 14.14 -9.19 -13.89
C ALA A 46 14.72 -10.52 -13.40
N THR A 47 15.41 -11.22 -14.29
CA THR A 47 16.01 -12.55 -14.04
C THR A 47 17.42 -12.50 -13.50
N ASP A 48 18.05 -11.32 -13.49
CA ASP A 48 19.42 -11.07 -13.05
C ASP A 48 19.54 -10.73 -11.56
N ILE A 49 18.48 -10.99 -10.77
CA ILE A 49 18.45 -10.74 -9.33
C ILE A 49 18.70 -12.04 -8.57
N SER A 50 19.74 -12.03 -7.74
CA SER A 50 20.03 -13.10 -6.79
C SER A 50 19.53 -12.73 -5.39
N TYR A 51 18.70 -13.57 -4.79
CA TYR A 51 18.18 -13.39 -3.44
C TYR A 51 19.03 -14.12 -2.41
N GLY A 52 19.31 -13.43 -1.29
CA GLY A 52 19.86 -14.06 -0.08
C GLY A 52 18.80 -14.83 0.69
N GLY A 53 19.17 -15.35 1.87
CA GLY A 53 18.21 -15.94 2.80
C GLY A 53 17.45 -14.89 3.61
N TRP A 54 16.26 -15.26 4.09
CA TRP A 54 15.52 -14.47 5.06
C TRP A 54 16.27 -14.44 6.41
N GLN A 55 16.33 -13.24 7.01
CA GLN A 55 16.98 -13.03 8.29
C GLN A 55 16.11 -12.14 9.19
N LYS A 56 16.03 -12.53 10.48
CA LYS A 56 15.39 -11.72 11.52
C LYS A 56 16.46 -11.05 12.37
N LEU A 57 16.40 -9.73 12.44
CA LEU A 57 17.23 -8.92 13.32
C LEU A 57 16.32 -8.13 14.25
N CYS A 58 16.65 -8.10 15.54
CA CYS A 58 15.89 -7.30 16.49
C CYS A 58 16.75 -6.17 17.06
N PHE A 59 16.12 -5.06 17.34
CA PHE A 59 16.73 -3.88 17.98
C PHE A 59 16.04 -3.66 19.31
N LYS A 60 16.81 -3.51 20.35
CA LYS A 60 16.34 -3.18 21.70
C LYS A 60 16.89 -1.80 22.08
N PRO A 61 16.19 -0.72 21.72
CA PRO A 61 16.61 0.62 22.13
C PRO A 61 16.41 0.78 23.63
N GLY A 62 17.28 1.55 24.26
CA GLY A 62 17.15 1.85 25.70
C GLY A 62 15.79 2.51 25.97
N GLY A 63 15.00 1.92 26.90
CA GLY A 63 13.72 2.48 27.34
C GLY A 63 12.55 2.39 26.33
N ALA A 64 12.73 1.76 25.16
CA ALA A 64 11.67 1.58 24.18
C ALA A 64 11.39 0.09 23.89
N PRO A 65 10.18 -0.25 23.37
CA PRO A 65 9.84 -1.59 22.98
C PRO A 65 10.77 -2.15 21.89
N MET A 66 11.04 -3.44 21.96
CA MET A 66 11.87 -4.12 20.96
C MET A 66 11.20 -4.06 19.58
N LEU A 67 12.02 -3.78 18.55
CA LEU A 67 11.62 -3.80 17.15
C LEU A 67 12.36 -4.93 16.44
N CYS A 68 11.62 -5.82 15.80
CA CYS A 68 12.17 -6.90 14.98
C CYS A 68 11.91 -6.64 13.50
N ARG A 69 12.91 -6.97 12.68
CA ARG A 69 12.83 -6.84 11.23
C ARG A 69 13.21 -8.18 10.60
N THR A 70 12.25 -8.78 9.90
CA THR A 70 12.46 -9.97 9.06
C THR A 70 12.65 -9.52 7.63
N SER A 71 13.79 -9.76 7.03
CA SER A 71 14.19 -9.17 5.75
C SER A 71 14.82 -10.15 4.78
N ILE A 72 14.63 -9.88 3.49
CA ILE A 72 15.34 -10.48 2.37
C ILE A 72 15.87 -9.40 1.45
N THR A 73 17.04 -9.62 0.86
CA THR A 73 17.66 -8.70 -0.10
C THR A 73 17.99 -9.44 -1.39
N GLY A 74 17.50 -8.90 -2.50
CA GLY A 74 17.89 -9.27 -3.85
C GLY A 74 18.95 -8.30 -4.38
N ARG A 75 19.95 -8.83 -5.06
CA ARG A 75 21.06 -8.06 -5.64
C ARG A 75 21.22 -8.37 -7.11
N PHE A 76 21.56 -7.36 -7.87
CA PHE A 76 22.07 -7.52 -9.24
C PHE A 76 23.44 -8.20 -9.23
N SER A 77 23.88 -8.71 -10.38
CA SER A 77 25.21 -9.28 -10.58
C SER A 77 26.36 -8.30 -10.26
N THR A 78 26.09 -7.00 -10.32
CA THR A 78 27.01 -5.92 -9.92
C THR A 78 27.16 -5.79 -8.40
N GLY A 79 26.38 -6.53 -7.59
CA GLY A 79 26.34 -6.42 -6.14
C GLY A 79 25.42 -5.31 -5.60
N GLN A 80 24.89 -4.45 -6.45
CA GLN A 80 23.93 -3.42 -6.05
C GLN A 80 22.62 -4.05 -5.59
N ILE A 81 21.96 -3.42 -4.61
CA ILE A 81 20.65 -3.84 -4.14
C ILE A 81 19.63 -3.57 -5.25
N ALA A 82 18.98 -4.65 -5.73
CA ALA A 82 17.89 -4.58 -6.68
C ALA A 82 16.55 -4.37 -5.97
N VAL A 83 16.33 -5.11 -4.88
CA VAL A 83 15.15 -5.00 -4.05
C VAL A 83 15.49 -5.47 -2.64
N ARG A 84 14.88 -4.87 -1.63
CA ARG A 84 14.86 -5.39 -0.28
C ARG A 84 13.44 -5.30 0.25
N LEU A 85 13.00 -6.36 0.88
CA LEU A 85 11.71 -6.44 1.56
C LEU A 85 11.95 -6.65 3.05
N ASP A 86 11.32 -5.82 3.86
CA ASP A 86 11.33 -5.89 5.31
C ASP A 86 9.91 -6.06 5.83
N LEU A 87 9.68 -7.03 6.71
CA LEU A 87 8.54 -7.06 7.62
C LEU A 87 9.03 -6.58 8.98
N ILE A 88 8.46 -5.49 9.46
CA ILE A 88 8.86 -4.81 10.70
C ILE A 88 7.75 -4.97 11.73
N GLU A 89 8.09 -5.47 12.89
CA GLU A 89 7.20 -5.73 14.01
C GLU A 89 7.73 -5.05 15.27
N ARG A 90 6.85 -4.49 16.06
CA ARG A 90 7.18 -3.91 17.37
C ARG A 90 6.46 -4.70 18.46
N GLU A 91 7.15 -4.92 19.56
CA GLU A 91 6.63 -5.68 20.71
C GLU A 91 5.34 -5.07 21.31
N ASP A 92 5.19 -3.77 21.24
CA ASP A 92 4.04 -3.00 21.74
C ASP A 92 2.94 -2.76 20.70
N SER A 93 3.06 -3.32 19.49
CA SER A 93 2.12 -3.12 18.39
C SER A 93 1.61 -4.44 17.83
N GLN A 94 0.32 -4.51 17.59
CA GLN A 94 -0.28 -5.64 16.87
C GLN A 94 -0.23 -5.48 15.35
N THR A 95 0.20 -4.32 14.87
CA THR A 95 0.27 -4.02 13.44
C THR A 95 1.73 -4.07 12.99
N ALA A 96 2.03 -5.01 12.12
CA ALA A 96 3.31 -5.07 11.41
C ALA A 96 3.34 -4.07 10.26
N ARG A 97 4.54 -3.68 9.81
CA ARG A 97 4.76 -2.82 8.65
C ARG A 97 5.52 -3.57 7.57
N LEU A 98 4.98 -3.57 6.37
CA LEU A 98 5.68 -4.03 5.18
C LEU A 98 6.43 -2.86 4.55
N GLN A 99 7.71 -3.04 4.22
CA GLN A 99 8.55 -2.00 3.65
C GLN A 99 9.41 -2.55 2.52
N LEU A 100 9.32 -1.90 1.36
CA LEU A 100 10.07 -2.22 0.17
C LEU A 100 11.10 -1.14 -0.09
N PHE A 101 12.31 -1.55 -0.45
CA PHE A 101 13.36 -0.69 -0.98
C PHE A 101 13.60 -1.10 -2.43
N VAL A 102 13.42 -0.17 -3.34
CA VAL A 102 13.54 -0.40 -4.78
C VAL A 102 14.44 0.68 -5.40
N PRO A 103 15.08 0.44 -6.55
CA PRO A 103 15.91 1.44 -7.21
C PRO A 103 15.12 2.71 -7.56
N VAL A 104 15.81 3.81 -7.77
CA VAL A 104 15.25 5.01 -8.40
C VAL A 104 14.89 4.74 -9.86
N GLY A 105 14.08 5.61 -10.47
CA GLY A 105 13.63 5.44 -11.85
C GLY A 105 12.33 4.63 -11.97
N MET A 106 11.61 4.46 -10.87
CA MET A 106 10.26 3.89 -10.88
C MET A 106 9.21 4.97 -11.13
N TYR A 107 8.11 4.59 -11.78
CA TYR A 107 6.95 5.46 -11.99
C TYR A 107 6.11 5.49 -10.71
N LEU A 108 6.29 6.53 -9.89
CA LEU A 108 5.78 6.59 -8.51
C LEU A 108 4.25 6.67 -8.40
N GLN A 109 3.55 6.99 -9.48
CA GLN A 109 2.08 7.01 -9.50
C GLN A 109 1.48 5.60 -9.61
N GLN A 110 2.27 4.63 -10.06
CA GLN A 110 1.90 3.23 -10.06
C GLN A 110 2.52 2.54 -8.85
N LEU A 111 1.66 2.11 -7.93
CA LEU A 111 2.11 1.50 -6.68
C LEU A 111 2.79 0.13 -6.93
N PRO A 112 3.87 -0.20 -6.21
CA PRO A 112 4.36 -1.57 -6.11
C PRO A 112 3.24 -2.55 -5.80
N LYS A 113 3.19 -3.64 -6.55
CA LYS A 113 2.17 -4.68 -6.43
C LYS A 113 2.83 -5.97 -5.97
N LEU A 114 2.32 -6.54 -4.90
CA LEU A 114 2.78 -7.79 -4.31
C LEU A 114 1.67 -8.84 -4.42
N SER A 115 2.00 -10.06 -4.81
CA SER A 115 1.07 -11.19 -4.77
C SER A 115 1.80 -12.47 -4.41
N VAL A 116 1.23 -13.28 -3.50
CA VAL A 116 1.78 -14.59 -3.11
C VAL A 116 1.15 -15.65 -4.00
N ASP A 117 1.99 -16.45 -4.68
CA ASP A 117 1.57 -17.59 -5.53
C ASP A 117 0.41 -17.26 -6.48
N GLY A 118 0.36 -16.04 -7.02
CA GLY A 118 -0.71 -15.57 -7.91
C GLY A 118 -2.04 -15.23 -7.23
N GLY A 119 -2.05 -15.13 -5.90
CA GLY A 119 -3.22 -14.71 -5.12
C GLY A 119 -3.59 -13.23 -5.29
N ALA A 120 -4.50 -12.76 -4.45
CA ALA A 120 -4.96 -11.37 -4.47
C ALA A 120 -3.79 -10.39 -4.26
N PRO A 121 -3.67 -9.35 -5.08
CA PRO A 121 -2.58 -8.40 -4.98
C PRO A 121 -2.75 -7.45 -3.79
N VAL A 122 -1.63 -7.06 -3.19
CA VAL A 122 -1.50 -6.00 -2.21
C VAL A 122 -0.67 -4.88 -2.84
N PHE A 123 -1.13 -3.64 -2.69
CA PHE A 123 -0.46 -2.46 -3.22
C PHE A 123 0.20 -1.70 -2.07
N VAL A 124 1.46 -1.31 -2.25
CA VAL A 124 2.26 -0.66 -1.22
C VAL A 124 2.64 0.75 -1.69
N PRO A 125 2.16 1.83 -1.04
CA PRO A 125 2.43 3.18 -1.49
C PRO A 125 3.89 3.57 -1.33
N TYR A 126 4.42 4.34 -2.29
CA TYR A 126 5.70 5.00 -2.13
C TYR A 126 5.58 6.09 -1.05
N VAL A 127 6.49 6.08 -0.10
CA VAL A 127 6.52 7.05 1.02
C VAL A 127 7.69 8.01 0.94
N TRP A 128 8.81 7.58 0.34
CA TRP A 128 10.01 8.39 0.23
C TRP A 128 10.94 7.89 -0.87
N CYS A 129 11.66 8.80 -1.54
CA CYS A 129 12.78 8.47 -2.40
C CYS A 129 14.03 9.20 -1.92
N LEU A 130 15.11 8.48 -1.79
CA LEU A 130 16.47 8.98 -1.56
C LEU A 130 17.21 9.10 -2.90
N THR A 131 18.50 9.44 -2.84
CA THR A 131 19.31 9.63 -4.05
C THR A 131 19.41 8.37 -4.91
N ASN A 132 19.43 7.19 -4.30
CA ASN A 132 19.73 5.90 -4.96
C ASN A 132 18.65 4.83 -4.79
N LEU A 133 17.60 5.10 -4.00
CA LEU A 133 16.51 4.16 -3.79
C LEU A 133 15.21 4.88 -3.43
N CYS A 134 14.09 4.24 -3.70
CA CYS A 134 12.78 4.62 -3.20
C CYS A 134 12.28 3.61 -2.18
N ILE A 135 11.49 4.09 -1.23
CA ILE A 135 10.89 3.31 -0.17
C ILE A 135 9.38 3.32 -0.39
N ALA A 136 8.79 2.14 -0.48
CA ALA A 136 7.35 1.96 -0.41
C ALA A 136 7.02 1.23 0.90
N ALA A 137 5.99 1.66 1.61
CA ALA A 137 5.68 1.06 2.89
C ALA A 137 4.22 1.28 3.29
N ASP A 138 3.64 0.25 3.91
CA ASP A 138 2.29 0.29 4.47
C ASP A 138 2.17 -0.65 5.68
N ALA A 139 1.05 -0.57 6.38
CA ALA A 139 0.67 -1.58 7.35
C ALA A 139 0.53 -2.95 6.66
N ALA A 140 1.12 -3.98 7.26
CA ALA A 140 0.97 -5.34 6.78
C ALA A 140 -0.29 -5.96 7.39
N GLU A 141 -1.30 -6.19 6.56
CA GLU A 141 -2.47 -6.93 7.01
C GLU A 141 -2.08 -8.36 7.45
N PRO A 142 -2.70 -8.91 8.50
CA PRO A 142 -2.40 -10.27 8.96
C PRO A 142 -2.56 -11.33 7.87
N LYS A 143 -3.39 -11.07 6.85
CA LYS A 143 -3.60 -11.97 5.73
C LYS A 143 -2.34 -12.12 4.87
N ILE A 144 -1.71 -11.01 4.46
CA ILE A 144 -0.50 -11.10 3.61
C ILE A 144 0.64 -11.81 4.34
N ILE A 145 0.78 -11.60 5.66
CA ILE A 145 1.80 -12.29 6.46
C ILE A 145 1.56 -13.80 6.46
N LYS A 146 0.32 -14.24 6.68
CA LYS A 146 -0.06 -15.66 6.63
C LYS A 146 0.15 -16.25 5.24
N ASP A 147 -0.21 -15.51 4.19
CA ASP A 147 0.00 -15.95 2.81
C ASP A 147 1.50 -16.12 2.51
N MET A 148 2.36 -15.18 2.97
CA MET A 148 3.82 -15.29 2.85
C MET A 148 4.39 -16.47 3.64
N GLU A 149 3.86 -16.78 4.83
CA GLU A 149 4.30 -17.92 5.63
C GLU A 149 3.96 -19.28 5.01
N ALA A 150 2.84 -19.36 4.29
CA ALA A 150 2.36 -20.57 3.65
C ALA A 150 2.78 -20.71 2.18
N GLY A 151 3.14 -19.58 1.55
CA GLY A 151 3.45 -19.48 0.14
C GLY A 151 4.87 -19.89 -0.22
N ARG A 152 5.11 -19.99 -1.52
CA ARG A 152 6.42 -20.33 -2.10
C ARG A 152 7.12 -19.15 -2.71
N VAL A 153 6.37 -18.27 -3.34
CA VAL A 153 6.88 -17.13 -4.10
C VAL A 153 6.04 -15.89 -3.84
N LEU A 154 6.69 -14.78 -3.52
CA LEU A 154 6.10 -13.46 -3.50
C LEU A 154 6.51 -12.75 -4.80
N MET A 155 5.55 -12.54 -5.69
CA MET A 155 5.76 -11.81 -6.92
C MET A 155 5.70 -10.31 -6.62
N LEU A 156 6.74 -9.60 -6.97
CA LEU A 156 6.80 -8.14 -6.96
C LEU A 156 6.72 -7.61 -8.38
N GLU A 157 5.77 -6.70 -8.63
CA GLU A 157 5.64 -5.96 -9.87
C GLU A 157 5.82 -4.46 -9.60
N LEU A 158 6.70 -3.84 -10.36
CA LEU A 158 6.99 -2.40 -10.35
C LEU A 158 6.77 -1.86 -11.76
N VAL A 159 6.49 -0.57 -11.90
CA VAL A 159 6.49 0.10 -13.20
C VAL A 159 7.66 1.08 -13.24
N ASP A 160 8.51 0.97 -14.26
CA ASP A 160 9.65 1.87 -14.42
C ASP A 160 9.26 3.17 -15.13
N SER A 161 10.20 4.11 -15.22
CA SER A 161 10.00 5.41 -15.88
C SER A 161 9.70 5.33 -17.38
N ASN A 162 9.96 4.17 -18.02
CA ASN A 162 9.58 3.89 -19.40
C ASN A 162 8.18 3.28 -19.53
N LEU A 163 7.45 3.17 -18.42
CA LEU A 163 6.15 2.52 -18.33
C LEU A 163 6.20 1.02 -18.67
N LEU A 164 7.31 0.35 -18.35
CA LEU A 164 7.39 -1.10 -18.41
C LEU A 164 7.08 -1.70 -17.04
N ALA A 165 6.21 -2.69 -17.00
CA ALA A 165 6.03 -3.50 -15.80
C ALA A 165 7.24 -4.42 -15.63
N VAL A 166 7.95 -4.27 -14.53
CA VAL A 166 9.13 -5.08 -14.18
C VAL A 166 8.74 -6.02 -13.04
N THR A 167 8.84 -7.32 -13.27
CA THR A 167 8.48 -8.33 -12.28
C THR A 167 9.71 -9.06 -11.77
N THR A 168 9.67 -9.47 -10.49
CA THR A 168 10.67 -10.37 -9.89
C THR A 168 10.01 -11.29 -8.87
N ALA A 169 10.53 -12.49 -8.75
CA ALA A 169 10.03 -13.55 -7.86
C ALA A 169 10.90 -13.62 -6.59
N ILE A 170 10.36 -13.19 -5.46
CA ILE A 170 11.01 -13.24 -4.16
C ILE A 170 10.72 -14.61 -3.52
N PRO A 171 11.75 -15.44 -3.18
CA PRO A 171 11.51 -16.76 -2.61
C PRO A 171 11.00 -16.66 -1.17
N LEU A 172 9.97 -17.45 -0.82
CA LEU A 172 9.38 -17.50 0.53
C LEU A 172 9.78 -18.75 1.32
N ALA A 173 10.57 -19.65 0.75
CA ALA A 173 10.86 -20.97 1.34
C ALA A 173 11.36 -20.92 2.80
N GLN A 174 12.06 -19.87 3.23
CA GLN A 174 12.61 -19.71 4.58
C GLN A 174 11.88 -18.63 5.39
N PHE A 175 10.89 -17.95 4.81
CA PHE A 175 10.24 -16.81 5.45
C PHE A 175 9.60 -17.20 6.78
N ALA A 176 8.76 -18.23 6.82
CA ALA A 176 8.07 -18.65 8.03
C ALA A 176 9.05 -19.03 9.16
N ALA A 177 10.13 -19.73 8.83
CA ALA A 177 11.17 -20.12 9.80
C ALA A 177 11.90 -18.89 10.36
N ALA A 178 12.25 -17.93 9.51
CA ALA A 178 12.91 -16.71 9.93
C ALA A 178 11.96 -15.79 10.74
N HIS A 179 10.71 -15.65 10.28
CA HIS A 179 9.72 -14.80 10.92
C HIS A 179 9.33 -15.27 12.32
N ARG A 180 9.04 -16.56 12.50
CA ARG A 180 8.64 -17.15 13.80
C ARG A 180 9.82 -17.54 14.67
N GLY A 181 10.98 -17.68 14.06
CA GLY A 181 12.19 -18.12 14.74
C GLY A 181 12.82 -17.07 15.63
N ALA A 182 13.83 -17.48 16.40
CA ALA A 182 14.66 -16.56 17.15
C ALA A 182 15.41 -15.61 16.18
N PRO A 183 15.66 -14.35 16.58
CA PRO A 183 16.45 -13.44 15.78
C PRO A 183 17.88 -13.93 15.63
N ALA A 184 18.44 -13.76 14.44
CA ALA A 184 19.86 -14.08 14.18
C ALA A 184 20.79 -13.19 15.01
N LYS A 185 20.34 -11.98 15.34
CA LYS A 185 21.05 -11.04 16.20
C LYS A 185 20.07 -10.08 16.87
N ILE A 186 20.37 -9.77 18.16
CA ILE A 186 19.74 -8.66 18.88
C ILE A 186 20.78 -7.56 19.02
N LEU A 187 20.45 -6.37 18.55
CA LEU A 187 21.28 -5.17 18.69
C LEU A 187 20.71 -4.36 19.86
N GLU A 188 21.50 -4.19 20.90
CA GLU A 188 21.13 -3.41 22.07
C GLU A 188 21.76 -2.02 21.94
N GLN A 189 20.98 -1.01 22.20
CA GLN A 189 21.45 0.37 22.31
C GLN A 189 21.26 0.80 23.76
N TYR A 190 22.38 1.04 24.44
CA TYR A 190 22.38 1.61 25.78
C TYR A 190 22.32 3.13 25.65
N VAL A 191 21.46 3.76 26.45
CA VAL A 191 21.51 5.19 26.70
C VAL A 191 22.34 5.37 27.96
N GLU A 192 23.53 5.91 27.86
CA GLU A 192 24.29 6.37 29.02
C GLU A 192 23.56 7.60 29.56
N GLU A 193 23.13 7.55 30.85
CA GLU A 193 22.55 8.69 31.57
C GLU A 193 23.63 9.65 32.01
#